data_f7b3e78ee3f3b2db1302104aab3ec1f2
#
_entry.id   f7b3e78ee3f3b2db1302104aab3ec1f2
#
_cell.length_a   1.000
_cell.length_b   1.000
_cell.length_c   1.000
_cell.angle_alpha   90.00
_cell.angle_beta   90.00
_cell.angle_gamma   90.00
#
_symmetry.space_group_name_H-M   'P 1'
#
loop_
_entity.id
_entity.type
_entity.pdbx_description
1 polymer ?
#
loop_
_entity_poly.entity_id
_entity_poly.type
_entity_poly.pdbx_seq_one_letter_code
_entity_poly.pdbx_strand_id
1 'polypeptide(L)'
;MLVHHVRVNNIFDGVIPYTREWLLTKNFYIENKKILDKQRLGGYCIWKPYIILTAFESIQEGDVVVYMDCGDIPSTKLRKNVYDHMSRHDQYLIQQHPHNKNKHFTKRDCFYYMNCDEEKYWDAVQLEGGFMAWKRTERNVQILSEYLKCCTDERIVTDIPNQSGLDNFDGYVSHRHDQSIITNLQVKYDLSKVDGWLDNTGAGAFIKWNALYHKDGVEYSNGSKNWDENGVLK
;
A
#
# COMPACT_ATOMS: atom_id res chain seq x y z
N MET A 1 -1.48 -4.22 -19.30
CA MET A 1 -2.87 -3.68 -19.41
C MET A 1 -2.98 -2.32 -18.72
N LEU A 2 -2.71 -2.17 -17.41
CA LEU A 2 -2.78 -0.88 -16.67
C LEU A 2 -2.01 0.26 -17.36
N VAL A 3 -0.72 0.06 -17.64
CA VAL A 3 0.15 1.07 -18.29
C VAL A 3 -0.42 1.56 -19.61
N HIS A 4 -0.92 0.64 -20.45
CA HIS A 4 -1.56 0.98 -21.72
C HIS A 4 -2.83 1.81 -21.48
N HIS A 5 -3.70 1.38 -20.56
CA HIS A 5 -4.94 2.10 -20.22
C HIS A 5 -4.67 3.53 -19.74
N VAL A 6 -3.70 3.71 -18.85
CA VAL A 6 -3.35 5.03 -18.30
C VAL A 6 -2.80 5.95 -19.39
N ARG A 7 -1.95 5.42 -20.29
CA ARG A 7 -1.36 6.18 -21.41
C ARG A 7 -2.40 6.60 -22.45
N VAL A 8 -3.24 5.66 -22.90
CA VAL A 8 -4.25 5.91 -23.95
C VAL A 8 -5.30 6.93 -23.46
N ASN A 9 -5.65 6.91 -22.18
CA ASN A 9 -6.64 7.83 -21.61
C ASN A 9 -6.01 9.11 -21.01
N ASN A 10 -4.69 9.31 -21.14
CA ASN A 10 -3.98 10.46 -20.59
C ASN A 10 -4.33 10.75 -19.11
N ILE A 11 -4.41 9.68 -18.29
CA ILE A 11 -4.80 9.81 -16.89
C ILE A 11 -3.72 10.53 -16.08
N PHE A 12 -2.44 10.33 -16.42
CA PHE A 12 -1.29 10.99 -15.80
C PHE A 12 -0.28 11.41 -16.87
N ASP A 13 0.62 12.33 -16.53
CA ASP A 13 1.64 12.88 -17.43
C ASP A 13 2.73 11.84 -17.76
N GLY A 14 2.99 10.91 -16.85
CA GLY A 14 3.96 9.82 -17.02
C GLY A 14 3.50 8.54 -16.33
N VAL A 15 4.04 7.40 -16.78
CA VAL A 15 3.80 6.09 -16.16
C VAL A 15 5.12 5.32 -16.12
N ILE A 16 5.54 4.93 -14.94
CA ILE A 16 6.75 4.13 -14.69
C ILE A 16 6.31 2.72 -14.27
N PRO A 17 6.45 1.71 -15.14
CA PRO A 17 6.17 0.33 -14.77
C PRO A 17 7.39 -0.26 -14.04
N TYR A 18 7.25 -0.51 -12.75
CA TYR A 18 8.24 -1.27 -11.99
C TYR A 18 7.90 -2.75 -12.07
N THR A 19 8.86 -3.57 -12.50
CA THR A 19 8.70 -5.04 -12.64
C THR A 19 9.59 -5.78 -11.65
N ARG A 20 9.34 -7.08 -11.47
CA ARG A 20 10.21 -7.94 -10.66
C ARG A 20 11.62 -7.97 -11.23
N GLU A 21 11.77 -8.07 -12.55
CA GLU A 21 13.06 -8.10 -13.25
C GLU A 21 13.86 -6.82 -12.97
N TRP A 22 13.20 -5.66 -13.00
CA TRP A 22 13.83 -4.39 -12.63
C TRP A 22 14.28 -4.41 -11.16
N LEU A 23 13.45 -4.90 -10.25
CA LEU A 23 13.78 -4.95 -8.82
C LEU A 23 15.02 -5.84 -8.56
N LEU A 24 15.12 -6.97 -9.25
CA LEU A 24 16.26 -7.90 -9.14
C LEU A 24 17.62 -7.27 -9.48
N THR A 25 17.64 -6.15 -10.24
CA THR A 25 18.88 -5.43 -10.59
C THR A 25 19.32 -4.42 -9.54
N LYS A 26 18.57 -4.24 -8.44
CA LYS A 26 18.82 -3.18 -7.45
C LYS A 26 19.53 -3.70 -6.21
N ASN A 27 20.40 -2.87 -5.63
CA ASN A 27 21.03 -3.17 -4.34
C ASN A 27 19.98 -3.44 -3.26
N PHE A 28 18.87 -2.71 -3.28
CA PHE A 28 17.74 -2.94 -2.39
C PHE A 28 17.27 -4.41 -2.38
N TYR A 29 17.23 -5.06 -3.54
CA TYR A 29 16.88 -6.49 -3.60
C TYR A 29 17.93 -7.35 -2.91
N ILE A 30 19.23 -7.09 -3.15
CA ILE A 30 20.33 -7.86 -2.58
C ILE A 30 20.31 -7.75 -1.05
N GLU A 31 20.14 -6.54 -0.53
CA GLU A 31 20.12 -6.24 0.90
C GLU A 31 18.91 -6.85 1.62
N ASN A 32 17.77 -6.95 0.92
CA ASN A 32 16.50 -7.39 1.49
C ASN A 32 16.02 -8.73 0.91
N LYS A 33 16.94 -9.51 0.31
CA LYS A 33 16.65 -10.76 -0.39
C LYS A 33 15.85 -11.75 0.47
N LYS A 34 16.15 -11.83 1.76
CA LYS A 34 15.49 -12.73 2.71
C LYS A 34 13.98 -12.48 2.80
N ILE A 35 13.55 -11.22 2.72
CA ILE A 35 12.12 -10.83 2.71
C ILE A 35 11.56 -10.91 1.28
N LEU A 36 12.28 -10.34 0.31
CA LEU A 36 11.79 -10.21 -1.07
C LEU A 36 11.61 -11.54 -1.81
N ASP A 37 12.30 -12.61 -1.38
CA ASP A 37 12.12 -13.96 -1.93
C ASP A 37 10.93 -14.72 -1.31
N LYS A 38 10.26 -14.16 -0.30
CA LYS A 38 9.03 -14.75 0.20
C LYS A 38 7.91 -14.61 -0.83
N GLN A 39 7.16 -15.70 -1.04
CA GLN A 39 6.07 -15.72 -2.04
C GLN A 39 4.92 -14.78 -1.66
N ARG A 40 4.63 -14.66 -0.35
CA ARG A 40 3.52 -13.84 0.13
C ARG A 40 3.69 -12.40 -0.36
N LEU A 41 2.73 -11.94 -1.18
CA LEU A 41 2.67 -10.59 -1.76
C LEU A 41 3.99 -10.15 -2.43
N GLY A 42 4.75 -11.11 -3.00
CA GLY A 42 6.02 -10.81 -3.63
C GLY A 42 7.05 -10.18 -2.68
N GLY A 43 7.16 -10.71 -1.45
CA GLY A 43 8.01 -10.17 -0.40
C GLY A 43 7.28 -9.12 0.47
N TYR A 44 6.04 -9.42 0.87
CA TYR A 44 5.25 -8.59 1.79
C TYR A 44 5.06 -7.13 1.35
N CYS A 45 5.16 -6.88 0.04
CA CYS A 45 5.05 -5.53 -0.55
C CYS A 45 6.09 -4.51 -0.04
N ILE A 46 7.22 -4.94 0.53
CA ILE A 46 8.25 -4.00 1.05
C ILE A 46 8.85 -3.12 -0.04
N TRP A 47 8.70 -3.50 -1.29
CA TRP A 47 9.13 -2.75 -2.46
C TRP A 47 8.32 -1.48 -2.72
N LYS A 48 7.10 -1.32 -2.15
CA LYS A 48 6.24 -0.15 -2.40
C LYS A 48 6.90 1.18 -2.02
N PRO A 49 7.32 1.42 -0.76
CA PRO A 49 7.99 2.67 -0.44
C PRO A 49 9.28 2.87 -1.22
N TYR A 50 10.00 1.80 -1.57
CA TYR A 50 11.21 1.88 -2.37
C TYR A 50 10.94 2.42 -3.78
N ILE A 51 9.93 1.90 -4.50
CA ILE A 51 9.61 2.38 -5.84
C ILE A 51 9.02 3.81 -5.83
N ILE A 52 8.29 4.20 -4.79
CA ILE A 52 7.79 5.59 -4.65
C ILE A 52 8.96 6.56 -4.47
N LEU A 53 9.91 6.23 -3.58
CA LEU A 53 11.14 7.02 -3.39
C LEU A 53 11.96 7.09 -4.68
N THR A 54 12.12 5.97 -5.39
CA THR A 54 12.82 5.94 -6.69
C THR A 54 12.10 6.82 -7.73
N ALA A 55 10.77 6.83 -7.75
CA ALA A 55 10.02 7.71 -8.65
C ALA A 55 10.26 9.20 -8.31
N PHE A 56 10.41 9.53 -7.04
CA PHE A 56 10.74 10.90 -6.61
C PHE A 56 12.07 11.43 -7.16
N GLU A 57 13.02 10.53 -7.44
CA GLU A 57 14.31 10.92 -8.04
C GLU A 57 14.16 11.47 -9.48
N SER A 58 13.07 11.11 -10.17
CA SER A 58 12.82 11.47 -11.57
C SER A 58 11.86 12.65 -11.76
N ILE A 59 11.38 13.27 -10.69
CA ILE A 59 10.40 14.37 -10.71
C ILE A 59 10.90 15.55 -9.89
N GLN A 60 10.25 16.72 -10.04
CA GLN A 60 10.63 17.94 -9.33
C GLN A 60 9.90 18.06 -7.98
N GLU A 61 10.40 18.94 -7.12
CA GLU A 61 9.69 19.28 -5.87
C GLU A 61 8.31 19.87 -6.19
N GLY A 62 7.29 19.41 -5.46
CA GLY A 62 5.90 19.77 -5.70
C GLY A 62 5.16 18.84 -6.66
N ASP A 63 5.86 18.07 -7.49
CA ASP A 63 5.23 17.05 -8.32
C ASP A 63 4.65 15.90 -7.50
N VAL A 64 3.72 15.15 -8.09
CA VAL A 64 2.97 14.10 -7.42
C VAL A 64 3.25 12.74 -8.04
N VAL A 65 3.63 11.76 -7.22
CA VAL A 65 3.65 10.35 -7.57
C VAL A 65 2.35 9.70 -7.11
N VAL A 66 1.68 9.01 -8.01
CA VAL A 66 0.54 8.13 -7.70
C VAL A 66 0.99 6.68 -7.82
N TYR A 67 1.02 5.97 -6.71
CA TYR A 67 1.20 4.53 -6.68
C TYR A 67 -0.15 3.83 -6.83
N MET A 68 -0.18 2.80 -7.65
CA MET A 68 -1.34 1.91 -7.81
C MET A 68 -0.91 0.47 -7.97
N ASP A 69 -1.62 -0.46 -7.34
CA ASP A 69 -1.49 -1.88 -7.63
C ASP A 69 -1.86 -2.17 -9.09
N CYS A 70 -1.13 -3.08 -9.73
CA CYS A 70 -1.34 -3.41 -11.16
C CYS A 70 -2.70 -4.09 -11.44
N GLY A 71 -3.40 -4.51 -10.40
CA GLY A 71 -4.77 -5.06 -10.48
C GLY A 71 -5.86 -3.98 -10.52
N ASP A 72 -5.54 -2.72 -10.27
CA ASP A 72 -6.51 -1.62 -10.28
C ASP A 72 -6.49 -0.90 -11.64
N ILE A 73 -7.68 -0.57 -12.14
CA ILE A 73 -7.82 0.22 -13.37
C ILE A 73 -8.43 1.57 -13.01
N PRO A 74 -7.68 2.67 -13.15
CA PRO A 74 -8.20 3.99 -12.84
C PRO A 74 -9.23 4.44 -13.87
N SER A 75 -10.27 5.13 -13.40
CA SER A 75 -11.15 5.88 -14.27
C SER A 75 -10.48 7.19 -14.73
N THR A 76 -11.00 7.80 -15.79
CA THR A 76 -10.55 9.12 -16.25
C THR A 76 -10.76 10.23 -15.23
N LYS A 77 -11.62 10.01 -14.23
CA LYS A 77 -11.87 10.96 -13.13
C LYS A 77 -10.74 10.99 -12.09
N LEU A 78 -9.91 9.93 -12.03
CA LEU A 78 -8.87 9.83 -11.00
C LEU A 78 -7.91 11.03 -11.04
N ARG A 79 -7.48 11.46 -12.24
CA ARG A 79 -6.60 12.63 -12.38
C ARG A 79 -7.16 13.87 -11.68
N LYS A 80 -8.43 14.16 -11.93
CA LYS A 80 -9.10 15.31 -11.30
C LYS A 80 -9.19 15.16 -9.79
N ASN A 81 -9.58 13.99 -9.29
CA ASN A 81 -9.69 13.72 -7.87
C ASN A 81 -8.34 13.88 -7.16
N VAL A 82 -7.27 13.32 -7.74
CA VAL A 82 -5.91 13.49 -7.21
C VAL A 82 -5.51 14.96 -7.22
N TYR A 83 -5.69 15.67 -8.35
CA TYR A 83 -5.35 17.08 -8.46
C TYR A 83 -6.09 17.94 -7.42
N ASP A 84 -7.41 17.79 -7.31
CA ASP A 84 -8.23 18.57 -6.39
C ASP A 84 -7.83 18.32 -4.92
N HIS A 85 -7.48 17.10 -4.56
CA HIS A 85 -7.01 16.76 -3.20
C HIS A 85 -5.60 17.30 -2.95
N MET A 86 -4.66 17.01 -3.86
CA MET A 86 -3.25 17.37 -3.73
C MET A 86 -2.97 18.87 -3.87
N SER A 87 -3.94 19.66 -4.37
CA SER A 87 -3.85 21.12 -4.35
C SER A 87 -3.89 21.71 -2.93
N ARG A 88 -4.43 20.95 -1.96
CA ARG A 88 -4.62 21.37 -0.56
C ARG A 88 -3.84 20.51 0.44
N HIS A 89 -3.37 19.35 0.00
CA HIS A 89 -2.71 18.36 0.84
C HIS A 89 -1.46 17.82 0.15
N ASP A 90 -0.57 17.20 0.92
CA ASP A 90 0.66 16.59 0.40
C ASP A 90 0.60 15.07 0.28
N GLN A 91 -0.48 14.45 0.78
CA GLN A 91 -0.76 13.02 0.65
C GLN A 91 -2.23 12.80 0.30
N TYR A 92 -2.49 11.74 -0.46
CA TYR A 92 -3.85 11.24 -0.71
C TYR A 92 -3.84 9.73 -0.42
N LEU A 93 -4.31 9.40 0.77
CA LEU A 93 -4.48 8.03 1.24
C LEU A 93 -5.96 7.71 1.35
N ILE A 94 -6.33 6.45 1.20
CA ILE A 94 -7.74 6.02 1.25
C ILE A 94 -7.95 5.20 2.52
N GLN A 95 -8.89 5.62 3.37
CA GLN A 95 -9.28 4.88 4.55
C GLN A 95 -10.29 3.79 4.19
N GLN A 96 -10.14 2.61 4.75
CA GLN A 96 -11.05 1.48 4.60
C GLN A 96 -12.35 1.69 5.41
N HIS A 97 -13.23 0.67 5.37
CA HIS A 97 -14.44 0.66 6.17
C HIS A 97 -14.13 0.80 7.67
N PRO A 98 -14.93 1.59 8.44
CA PRO A 98 -14.69 1.84 9.87
C PRO A 98 -14.55 0.61 10.76
N HIS A 99 -15.12 -0.54 10.36
CA HIS A 99 -14.96 -1.81 11.08
C HIS A 99 -13.56 -2.43 10.93
N ASN A 100 -12.77 -2.01 9.97
CA ASN A 100 -11.41 -2.50 9.76
C ASN A 100 -10.42 -1.81 10.70
N LYS A 101 -10.58 -2.06 12.02
CA LYS A 101 -9.69 -1.51 13.03
C LYS A 101 -8.28 -2.07 12.89
N ASN A 102 -7.29 -1.20 13.08
CA ASN A 102 -5.89 -1.52 12.88
C ASN A 102 -5.44 -2.71 13.76
N LYS A 103 -5.89 -2.80 15.01
CA LYS A 103 -5.59 -3.91 15.92
C LYS A 103 -6.02 -5.29 15.43
N HIS A 104 -7.05 -5.36 14.58
CA HIS A 104 -7.53 -6.63 14.03
C HIS A 104 -6.69 -7.09 12.82
N PHE A 105 -5.96 -6.17 12.19
CA PHE A 105 -5.21 -6.43 10.95
C PHE A 105 -3.73 -6.06 11.05
N THR A 106 -3.24 -5.89 12.28
CA THR A 106 -1.83 -5.55 12.53
C THR A 106 -1.33 -6.37 13.71
N LYS A 107 -0.27 -7.15 13.49
CA LYS A 107 0.35 -7.94 14.56
C LYS A 107 0.96 -7.03 15.62
N ARG A 108 1.06 -7.50 16.87
CA ARG A 108 1.52 -6.70 18.01
C ARG A 108 2.92 -6.14 17.83
N ASP A 109 3.84 -6.91 17.28
CA ASP A 109 5.21 -6.47 17.01
C ASP A 109 5.28 -5.26 16.08
N CYS A 110 4.36 -5.12 15.13
CA CYS A 110 4.32 -3.97 14.25
C CYS A 110 4.08 -2.66 15.05
N PHE A 111 3.18 -2.68 16.02
CA PHE A 111 2.97 -1.54 16.92
C PHE A 111 4.18 -1.30 17.81
N TYR A 112 4.68 -2.36 18.44
CA TYR A 112 5.77 -2.28 19.42
C TYR A 112 7.06 -1.73 18.81
N TYR A 113 7.55 -2.34 17.73
CA TYR A 113 8.83 -1.93 17.10
C TYR A 113 8.74 -0.62 16.31
N MET A 114 7.55 -0.16 15.97
CA MET A 114 7.32 1.17 15.39
C MET A 114 7.16 2.27 16.46
N ASN A 115 7.21 1.94 17.75
CA ASN A 115 6.84 2.85 18.86
C ASN A 115 5.43 3.45 18.67
N CYS A 116 4.50 2.62 18.26
CA CYS A 116 3.09 2.94 17.98
C CYS A 116 2.14 2.10 18.85
N ASP A 117 2.61 1.59 20.01
CA ASP A 117 1.83 0.69 20.85
C ASP A 117 0.93 1.46 21.83
N GLU A 118 0.04 2.30 21.30
CA GLU A 118 -0.93 3.12 22.02
C GLU A 118 -2.32 2.99 21.37
N GLU A 119 -3.38 3.28 22.14
CA GLU A 119 -4.78 3.15 21.72
C GLU A 119 -5.11 3.89 20.42
N LYS A 120 -4.58 5.10 20.23
CA LYS A 120 -4.80 5.88 18.99
C LYS A 120 -4.36 5.16 17.73
N TYR A 121 -3.37 4.26 17.79
CA TYR A 121 -2.92 3.44 16.67
C TYR A 121 -3.75 2.16 16.54
N TRP A 122 -4.10 1.52 17.69
CA TRP A 122 -4.86 0.27 17.68
C TRP A 122 -6.27 0.47 17.12
N ASP A 123 -6.92 1.57 17.50
CA ASP A 123 -8.28 1.91 17.10
C ASP A 123 -8.39 2.73 15.82
N ALA A 124 -7.25 3.08 15.22
CA ALA A 124 -7.24 3.64 13.87
C ALA A 124 -7.94 2.69 12.88
N VAL A 125 -8.45 3.26 11.80
CA VAL A 125 -8.99 2.47 10.69
C VAL A 125 -7.89 2.22 9.68
N GLN A 126 -7.77 0.99 9.20
CA GLN A 126 -6.81 0.60 8.17
C GLN A 126 -6.95 1.46 6.90
N LEU A 127 -5.83 1.75 6.29
CA LEU A 127 -5.77 2.36 4.96
C LEU A 127 -5.84 1.29 3.86
N GLU A 128 -6.13 1.70 2.63
CA GLU A 128 -5.93 0.87 1.45
C GLU A 128 -4.45 0.83 1.06
N GLY A 129 -3.92 -0.38 0.92
CA GLY A 129 -2.51 -0.55 0.50
C GLY A 129 -2.29 -0.46 -1.01
N GLY A 130 -3.37 -0.56 -1.81
CA GLY A 130 -3.31 -0.61 -3.27
C GLY A 130 -3.21 0.74 -3.96
N PHE A 131 -3.44 1.83 -3.23
CA PHE A 131 -3.39 3.20 -3.78
C PHE A 131 -2.77 4.16 -2.77
N MET A 132 -1.87 5.02 -3.26
CA MET A 132 -1.29 6.12 -2.50
C MET A 132 -0.87 7.22 -3.46
N ALA A 133 -1.15 8.51 -3.13
CA ALA A 133 -0.54 9.62 -3.84
C ALA A 133 0.28 10.47 -2.87
N TRP A 134 1.47 10.87 -3.33
CA TRP A 134 2.46 11.60 -2.54
C TRP A 134 3.02 12.77 -3.34
N LYS A 135 2.97 13.96 -2.78
CA LYS A 135 3.69 15.11 -3.32
C LYS A 135 5.17 14.99 -2.95
N ARG A 136 6.06 15.25 -3.90
CA ARG A 136 7.49 15.29 -3.62
C ARG A 136 7.79 16.52 -2.77
N THR A 137 7.98 16.33 -1.49
CA THR A 137 8.43 17.31 -0.50
C THR A 137 9.49 16.66 0.39
N GLU A 138 10.36 17.45 1.02
CA GLU A 138 11.35 16.93 1.95
C GLU A 138 10.69 16.14 3.09
N ARG A 139 9.57 16.64 3.64
CA ARG A 139 8.79 15.94 4.67
C ARG A 139 8.32 14.56 4.21
N ASN A 140 7.79 14.46 3.00
CA ASN A 140 7.30 13.18 2.47
C ASN A 140 8.45 12.22 2.15
N VAL A 141 9.60 12.70 1.72
CA VAL A 141 10.81 11.86 1.58
C VAL A 141 11.22 11.26 2.92
N GLN A 142 11.21 12.04 4.01
CA GLN A 142 11.52 11.54 5.35
C GLN A 142 10.51 10.49 5.81
N ILE A 143 9.20 10.72 5.63
CA ILE A 143 8.15 9.78 6.00
C ILE A 143 8.24 8.49 5.20
N LEU A 144 8.43 8.57 3.88
CA LEU A 144 8.61 7.40 3.02
C LEU A 144 9.90 6.63 3.32
N SER A 145 10.95 7.32 3.76
CA SER A 145 12.19 6.67 4.23
C SER A 145 11.96 5.90 5.53
N GLU A 146 11.17 6.44 6.46
CA GLU A 146 10.76 5.68 7.66
C GLU A 146 9.85 4.50 7.28
N TYR A 147 8.92 4.69 6.34
CA TYR A 147 8.10 3.61 5.82
C TYR A 147 8.96 2.47 5.27
N LEU A 148 9.95 2.81 4.44
CA LEU A 148 10.89 1.83 3.89
C LEU A 148 11.68 1.12 4.99
N LYS A 149 12.19 1.86 5.96
CA LYS A 149 12.91 1.31 7.12
C LYS A 149 12.06 0.30 7.89
N CYS A 150 10.80 0.62 8.18
CA CYS A 150 9.89 -0.29 8.86
C CYS A 150 9.56 -1.52 7.99
N CYS A 151 9.41 -1.35 6.68
CA CYS A 151 9.19 -2.45 5.74
C CYS A 151 10.39 -3.42 5.65
N THR A 152 11.61 -2.99 5.94
CA THR A 152 12.80 -3.84 5.91
C THR A 152 13.10 -4.54 7.24
N ASP A 153 12.32 -4.31 8.28
CA ASP A 153 12.40 -5.04 9.56
C ASP A 153 11.45 -6.25 9.56
N GLU A 154 12.01 -7.46 9.56
CA GLU A 154 11.21 -8.70 9.55
C GLU A 154 10.22 -8.81 10.71
N ARG A 155 10.57 -8.24 11.87
CA ARG A 155 9.71 -8.24 13.06
C ARG A 155 8.46 -7.42 12.85
N ILE A 156 8.56 -6.36 12.03
CA ILE A 156 7.48 -5.43 11.74
C ILE A 156 6.60 -5.93 10.61
N VAL A 157 7.20 -6.34 9.47
CA VAL A 157 6.47 -6.51 8.21
C VAL A 157 6.03 -7.95 7.93
N THR A 158 6.71 -8.96 8.49
CA THR A 158 6.45 -10.36 8.13
C THR A 158 5.45 -11.06 9.07
N ASP A 159 5.07 -12.28 8.71
CA ASP A 159 4.19 -13.14 9.52
C ASP A 159 4.96 -13.97 10.59
N ILE A 160 6.24 -13.72 10.84
CA ILE A 160 6.93 -14.41 11.94
C ILE A 160 6.23 -14.15 13.27
N PRO A 161 6.27 -15.11 14.22
CA PRO A 161 5.70 -14.92 15.55
C PRO A 161 6.20 -13.65 16.23
N ASN A 162 5.38 -13.07 17.10
CA ASN A 162 5.77 -11.91 17.89
C ASN A 162 7.03 -12.21 18.71
N GLN A 163 7.98 -11.28 18.69
CA GLN A 163 9.25 -11.36 19.40
C GLN A 163 9.34 -10.38 20.57
N SER A 164 8.38 -9.45 20.66
CA SER A 164 8.27 -8.50 21.79
C SER A 164 7.85 -9.17 23.11
N GLY A 165 7.38 -10.40 23.07
CA GLY A 165 6.78 -11.08 24.23
C GLY A 165 5.32 -10.69 24.47
N LEU A 166 4.72 -9.90 23.59
CA LEU A 166 3.33 -9.46 23.67
C LEU A 166 2.45 -10.25 22.70
N ASP A 167 1.28 -10.65 23.16
CA ASP A 167 0.28 -11.30 22.32
C ASP A 167 -0.43 -10.30 21.41
N ASN A 168 -0.98 -10.79 20.30
CA ASN A 168 -1.87 -10.01 19.46
C ASN A 168 -3.14 -9.66 20.23
N PHE A 169 -3.79 -8.56 19.84
CA PHE A 169 -5.06 -8.15 20.45
C PHE A 169 -6.18 -9.16 20.21
N ASP A 170 -7.14 -9.19 21.13
CA ASP A 170 -8.37 -9.96 20.94
C ASP A 170 -9.04 -9.52 19.63
N GLY A 171 -9.51 -10.54 18.87
CA GLY A 171 -10.09 -10.30 17.55
C GLY A 171 -9.07 -10.05 16.42
N TYR A 172 -7.77 -10.27 16.65
CA TYR A 172 -6.77 -10.26 15.59
C TYR A 172 -7.08 -11.33 14.53
N VAL A 173 -7.09 -10.90 13.26
CA VAL A 173 -7.42 -11.76 12.11
C VAL A 173 -6.17 -12.14 11.32
N SER A 174 -5.39 -11.13 10.93
CA SER A 174 -4.17 -11.32 10.11
C SER A 174 -3.34 -10.04 10.08
N HIS A 175 -2.06 -10.16 9.76
CA HIS A 175 -1.20 -9.01 9.52
C HIS A 175 -1.29 -8.55 8.06
N ARG A 176 -1.42 -7.24 7.84
CA ARG A 176 -1.50 -6.64 6.49
C ARG A 176 -0.20 -5.94 6.06
N HIS A 177 0.91 -6.30 6.68
CA HIS A 177 2.26 -5.98 6.24
C HIS A 177 2.50 -4.47 6.02
N ASP A 178 2.86 -4.08 4.78
CA ASP A 178 3.07 -2.70 4.37
C ASP A 178 1.87 -1.78 4.66
N GLN A 179 0.64 -2.28 4.49
CA GLN A 179 -0.59 -1.56 4.79
C GLN A 179 -0.74 -1.24 6.29
N SER A 180 -0.37 -2.16 7.17
CA SER A 180 -0.34 -1.93 8.62
C SER A 180 0.67 -0.85 9.00
N ILE A 181 1.85 -0.86 8.36
CA ILE A 181 2.91 0.12 8.58
C ILE A 181 2.44 1.51 8.16
N ILE A 182 1.91 1.67 6.95
CA ILE A 182 1.46 2.99 6.48
C ILE A 182 0.25 3.50 7.29
N THR A 183 -0.59 2.62 7.83
CA THR A 183 -1.68 2.99 8.74
C THR A 183 -1.12 3.59 10.04
N ASN A 184 -0.09 2.99 10.63
CA ASN A 184 0.58 3.55 11.82
C ASN A 184 1.25 4.90 11.49
N LEU A 185 1.92 5.02 10.35
CA LEU A 185 2.55 6.28 9.94
C LEU A 185 1.53 7.38 9.66
N GLN A 186 0.35 7.03 9.13
CA GLN A 186 -0.74 7.99 8.95
C GLN A 186 -1.16 8.62 10.27
N VAL A 187 -1.33 7.82 11.32
CA VAL A 187 -1.67 8.33 12.67
C VAL A 187 -0.50 9.13 13.26
N LYS A 188 0.74 8.62 13.12
CA LYS A 188 1.94 9.23 13.68
C LYS A 188 2.19 10.63 13.13
N TYR A 189 1.98 10.82 11.84
CA TYR A 189 2.32 12.05 11.12
C TYR A 189 1.11 12.89 10.73
N ASP A 190 -0.09 12.46 11.11
CA ASP A 190 -1.37 13.07 10.71
C ASP A 190 -1.43 13.28 9.20
N LEU A 191 -1.20 12.19 8.43
CA LEU A 191 -1.20 12.26 6.98
C LEU A 191 -2.63 12.42 6.45
N SER A 192 -2.78 13.20 5.40
CA SER A 192 -4.07 13.43 4.77
C SER A 192 -4.64 12.16 4.15
N LYS A 193 -5.90 11.89 4.45
CA LYS A 193 -6.65 10.75 3.95
C LYS A 193 -8.08 11.13 3.61
N VAL A 194 -8.70 10.32 2.78
CA VAL A 194 -10.13 10.40 2.47
C VAL A 194 -10.82 9.12 2.96
N ASP A 195 -12.08 9.26 3.28
CA ASP A 195 -12.91 8.11 3.64
C ASP A 195 -13.39 7.41 2.37
N GLY A 196 -12.74 6.32 2.00
CA GLY A 196 -13.06 5.53 0.82
C GLY A 196 -14.41 4.81 0.93
N TRP A 197 -14.99 4.76 2.12
CA TRP A 197 -16.29 4.17 2.37
C TRP A 197 -17.45 5.17 2.15
N LEU A 198 -17.31 6.38 2.65
CA LEU A 198 -18.36 7.40 2.55
C LEU A 198 -18.31 8.14 1.20
N ASP A 199 -17.11 8.28 0.68
CA ASP A 199 -16.89 8.98 -0.56
C ASP A 199 -16.77 7.97 -1.69
N ASN A 200 -17.82 7.78 -2.46
CA ASN A 200 -17.80 7.02 -3.72
C ASN A 200 -16.71 7.50 -4.71
N THR A 201 -15.86 8.45 -4.34
CA THR A 201 -14.70 8.91 -5.09
C THR A 201 -13.69 7.78 -5.24
N GLY A 202 -13.48 6.95 -4.21
CA GLY A 202 -12.68 5.73 -4.32
C GLY A 202 -13.31 4.74 -5.30
N ALA A 203 -14.60 4.42 -5.15
CA ALA A 203 -15.30 3.46 -6.01
C ALA A 203 -15.55 3.99 -7.43
N GLY A 204 -15.70 5.31 -7.61
CA GLY A 204 -15.85 5.92 -8.93
C GLY A 204 -14.52 6.23 -9.65
N ALA A 205 -13.41 6.26 -8.90
CA ALA A 205 -12.07 6.48 -9.45
C ALA A 205 -11.42 5.20 -10.00
N PHE A 206 -11.86 4.03 -9.52
CA PHE A 206 -11.31 2.74 -9.94
C PHE A 206 -12.40 1.89 -10.60
N ILE A 207 -12.12 1.41 -11.80
CA ILE A 207 -12.87 0.31 -12.39
C ILE A 207 -12.26 -0.95 -11.78
N LYS A 208 -12.95 -1.57 -10.81
CA LYS A 208 -12.45 -2.77 -10.19
C LYS A 208 -12.19 -3.85 -11.24
N TRP A 209 -10.97 -4.40 -11.23
CA TRP A 209 -10.51 -5.48 -12.10
C TRP A 209 -11.50 -6.66 -12.22
N ASN A 210 -12.22 -6.98 -11.16
CA ASN A 210 -13.21 -8.07 -11.11
C ASN A 210 -14.33 -7.95 -12.16
N ALA A 211 -14.53 -6.77 -12.75
CA ALA A 211 -15.53 -6.57 -13.82
C ALA A 211 -15.00 -6.89 -15.24
N LEU A 212 -13.69 -7.08 -15.42
CA LEU A 212 -13.07 -7.20 -16.73
C LEU A 212 -12.36 -8.55 -16.97
N TYR A 213 -12.27 -9.43 -16.00
CA TYR A 213 -11.60 -10.72 -16.15
C TYR A 213 -12.60 -11.87 -16.16
N HIS A 214 -13.30 -12.04 -17.27
CA HIS A 214 -13.85 -13.32 -17.70
C HIS A 214 -12.90 -13.92 -18.72
N LYS A 215 -11.85 -14.56 -18.27
CA LYS A 215 -11.12 -15.50 -19.12
C LYS A 215 -11.53 -16.90 -18.68
N ASP A 216 -12.19 -17.62 -19.60
CA ASP A 216 -12.50 -19.04 -19.49
C ASP A 216 -13.52 -19.45 -18.40
N GLY A 217 -14.49 -18.58 -18.07
CA GLY A 217 -15.62 -18.95 -17.19
C GLY A 217 -15.27 -19.09 -15.70
N VAL A 218 -14.12 -18.61 -15.26
CA VAL A 218 -13.71 -18.58 -13.86
C VAL A 218 -14.03 -17.23 -13.25
N GLU A 219 -14.98 -17.18 -12.31
CA GLU A 219 -15.21 -16.01 -11.45
C GLU A 219 -14.05 -15.85 -10.46
N TYR A 220 -13.20 -14.87 -10.67
CA TYR A 220 -12.24 -14.43 -9.66
C TYR A 220 -12.95 -13.47 -8.69
N SER A 221 -13.59 -14.03 -7.66
CA SER A 221 -14.13 -13.21 -6.57
C SER A 221 -12.98 -12.69 -5.70
N ASN A 222 -12.97 -11.38 -5.46
CA ASN A 222 -12.19 -10.64 -4.45
C ASN A 222 -11.08 -11.44 -3.75
N GLY A 223 -9.85 -11.14 -4.07
CA GLY A 223 -8.56 -11.77 -3.74
C GLY A 223 -8.26 -12.31 -2.34
N SER A 224 -9.25 -12.74 -1.57
CA SER A 224 -9.05 -13.29 -0.24
C SER A 224 -9.43 -14.77 -0.08
N LYS A 225 -9.91 -15.46 -1.11
CA LYS A 225 -10.49 -16.80 -0.90
C LYS A 225 -9.86 -17.97 -1.65
N ASN A 226 -8.90 -17.77 -2.54
CA ASN A 226 -8.41 -18.87 -3.38
C ASN A 226 -6.90 -19.18 -3.27
N TRP A 227 -6.26 -18.77 -2.18
CA TRP A 227 -4.88 -19.17 -1.93
C TRP A 227 -4.86 -20.27 -0.89
N ASP A 228 -4.18 -21.37 -1.15
CA ASP A 228 -3.94 -22.40 -0.15
C ASP A 228 -2.88 -21.93 0.87
N GLU A 229 -2.65 -22.74 1.89
CA GLU A 229 -1.66 -22.50 2.94
C GLU A 229 -0.21 -22.33 2.43
N ASN A 230 0.05 -22.72 1.18
CA ASN A 230 1.34 -22.60 0.49
C ASN A 230 1.38 -21.40 -0.47
N GLY A 231 0.29 -20.61 -0.57
CA GLY A 231 0.20 -19.45 -1.46
C GLY A 231 -0.04 -19.83 -2.93
N VAL A 232 -0.61 -20.98 -3.21
CA VAL A 232 -1.01 -21.41 -4.56
C VAL A 232 -2.49 -21.13 -4.79
N LEU A 233 -2.82 -20.54 -5.94
CA LEU A 233 -4.20 -20.28 -6.35
C LEU A 233 -4.92 -21.62 -6.52
N LYS A 234 -6.04 -21.83 -5.81
CA LYS A 234 -6.89 -23.01 -5.98
C LYS A 234 -7.75 -22.89 -7.21
#